data_d24989b7a0ca6c686b085f0af45402fb
#
_entry.id   d24989b7a0ca6c686b085f0af45402fb
#
_cell.length_a   1.000
_cell.length_b   1.000
_cell.length_c   1.000
_cell.angle_alpha   90.00
_cell.angle_beta   90.00
_cell.angle_gamma   90.00
#
_symmetry.space_group_name_H-M   'P 1'
#
loop_
_entity.id
_entity.type
_entity.pdbx_description
1 polymer ?
#
loop_
_entity_poly.entity_id
_entity_poly.type
_entity_poly.pdbx_seq_one_letter_code
_entity_poly.pdbx_strand_id
1 'polypeptide(L)'
;NSMVYMIESQITYVLGALKQLEEGRLQSLEPKREAQDAFNRKIQGTLGSTVWNAGGCMSWYLHPVSGRNCTVWPGFTWRFRMLTRHFDSAAYHFSRKGAVHPAQSNALVLDVQEATA
;
A
#
# COMPACT_ATOMS: atom_id res chain seq x y z
N ASN A 1 4.21 4.97 18.68
CA ASN A 1 3.00 5.09 17.84
C ASN A 1 1.92 4.12 18.35
N SER A 2 0.68 4.60 18.50
CA SER A 2 -0.43 3.74 18.88
C SER A 2 -0.88 2.89 17.68
N MET A 3 -0.71 1.58 17.79
CA MET A 3 -1.12 0.64 16.74
C MET A 3 -2.63 0.66 16.51
N VAL A 4 -3.41 0.74 17.59
CA VAL A 4 -4.89 0.83 17.52
C VAL A 4 -5.33 2.06 16.73
N TYR A 5 -4.75 3.21 17.01
CA TYR A 5 -5.04 4.46 16.30
C TYR A 5 -4.72 4.37 14.79
N MET A 6 -3.65 3.67 14.43
CA MET A 6 -3.29 3.42 13.04
C MET A 6 -4.31 2.51 12.35
N ILE A 7 -4.73 1.44 13.03
CA ILE A 7 -5.74 0.50 12.53
C ILE A 7 -7.08 1.21 12.30
N GLU A 8 -7.56 2.01 13.25
CA GLU A 8 -8.78 2.79 13.09
C GLU A 8 -8.72 3.73 11.88
N SER A 9 -7.57 4.35 11.68
CA SER A 9 -7.33 5.23 10.55
C SER A 9 -7.38 4.48 9.20
N GLN A 10 -6.81 3.28 9.15
CA GLN A 10 -6.87 2.39 7.99
C GLN A 10 -8.30 1.92 7.71
N ILE A 11 -9.04 1.53 8.76
CA ILE A 11 -10.44 1.12 8.63
C ILE A 11 -11.27 2.27 8.04
N THR A 12 -11.08 3.50 8.49
CA THR A 12 -11.77 4.67 7.95
C THR A 12 -11.52 4.82 6.44
N TYR A 13 -10.28 4.63 5.99
CA TYR A 13 -9.93 4.69 4.58
C TYR A 13 -10.58 3.57 3.76
N VAL A 14 -10.56 2.34 4.29
CA VAL A 14 -11.19 1.16 3.65
C VAL A 14 -12.71 1.34 3.54
N LEU A 15 -13.36 1.85 4.57
CA LEU A 15 -14.79 2.15 4.53
C LEU A 15 -15.12 3.20 3.45
N GLY A 16 -14.27 4.21 3.27
CA GLY A 16 -14.40 5.17 2.18
C GLY A 16 -14.31 4.51 0.79
N ALA A 17 -13.39 3.55 0.64
CA ALA A 17 -13.26 2.77 -0.59
C ALA A 17 -14.48 1.90 -0.88
N LEU A 18 -14.98 1.18 0.13
CA LEU A 18 -16.19 0.36 0.02
C LEU A 18 -17.42 1.19 -0.34
N LYS A 19 -17.56 2.36 0.27
CA LYS A 19 -18.65 3.30 -0.06
C LYS A 19 -18.59 3.73 -1.52
N GLN A 20 -17.41 4.04 -2.04
CA GLN A 20 -17.23 4.37 -3.47
C GLN A 20 -17.62 3.20 -4.39
N LEU A 21 -17.25 1.97 -4.03
CA LEU A 21 -17.66 0.78 -4.79
C LEU A 21 -19.19 0.61 -4.84
N GLU A 22 -19.84 0.76 -3.68
CA GLU A 22 -21.29 0.60 -3.55
C GLU A 22 -22.05 1.69 -4.29
N GLU A 23 -21.75 2.96 -4.02
CA GLU A 23 -22.41 4.11 -4.66
C GLU A 23 -22.19 4.16 -6.17
N GLY A 24 -20.98 3.82 -6.63
CA GLY A 24 -20.65 3.76 -8.06
C GLY A 24 -21.09 2.49 -8.76
N ARG A 25 -21.67 1.51 -8.04
CA ARG A 25 -21.96 0.17 -8.56
C ARG A 25 -20.77 -0.44 -9.29
N LEU A 26 -19.60 -0.29 -8.69
CA LEU A 26 -18.32 -0.74 -9.21
C LEU A 26 -18.01 -2.15 -8.71
N GLN A 27 -17.29 -2.92 -9.49
CA GLN A 27 -16.92 -4.29 -9.15
C GLN A 27 -15.58 -4.34 -8.40
N SER A 28 -14.63 -3.50 -8.80
CA SER A 28 -13.31 -3.47 -8.21
C SER A 28 -12.69 -2.09 -8.27
N LEU A 29 -11.75 -1.87 -7.38
CA LEU A 29 -10.84 -0.74 -7.39
C LEU A 29 -9.40 -1.26 -7.30
N GLU A 30 -8.50 -0.62 -8.01
CA GLU A 30 -7.09 -0.98 -8.04
C GLU A 30 -6.24 0.28 -7.92
N PRO A 31 -5.24 0.32 -7.04
CA PRO A 31 -4.37 1.48 -6.93
C PRO A 31 -3.59 1.68 -8.25
N LYS A 32 -3.51 2.91 -8.71
CA LYS A 32 -2.65 3.28 -9.83
C LYS A 32 -1.20 3.04 -9.47
N ARG A 33 -0.45 2.42 -10.38
CA ARG A 33 0.96 2.10 -10.14
C ARG A 33 1.78 3.34 -9.81
N GLU A 34 1.55 4.43 -10.51
CA GLU A 34 2.24 5.70 -10.30
C GLU A 34 1.96 6.28 -8.90
N ALA A 35 0.73 6.17 -8.43
CA ALA A 35 0.33 6.61 -7.09
C ALA A 35 0.98 5.75 -6.00
N GLN A 36 0.99 4.43 -6.20
CA GLN A 36 1.64 3.49 -5.28
C GLN A 36 3.15 3.72 -5.22
N ASP A 37 3.80 3.87 -6.37
CA ASP A 37 5.24 4.10 -6.45
C ASP A 37 5.63 5.45 -5.84
N ALA A 38 4.85 6.50 -6.07
CA ALA A 38 5.07 7.81 -5.46
C ALA A 38 4.94 7.75 -3.93
N PHE A 39 3.91 7.07 -3.43
CA PHE A 39 3.73 6.84 -2.00
C PHE A 39 4.89 6.07 -1.39
N ASN A 40 5.29 4.95 -2.02
CA ASN A 40 6.40 4.12 -1.56
C ASN A 40 7.73 4.90 -1.53
N ARG A 41 8.04 5.67 -2.58
CA ARG A 41 9.25 6.51 -2.60
C ARG A 41 9.27 7.52 -1.44
N LYS A 42 8.13 8.16 -1.18
CA LYS A 42 8.00 9.12 -0.08
C LYS A 42 8.24 8.45 1.28
N ILE A 43 7.64 7.29 1.51
CA ILE A 43 7.79 6.54 2.78
C ILE A 43 9.23 6.08 2.95
N GLN A 44 9.82 5.44 1.94
CA GLN A 44 11.19 4.92 2.01
C GLN A 44 12.23 6.04 2.17
N GLY A 45 12.03 7.18 1.52
CA GLY A 45 12.89 8.35 1.69
C GLY A 45 12.89 8.89 3.13
N THR A 46 11.74 8.84 3.80
CA THR A 46 11.64 9.26 5.21
C THR A 46 12.19 8.20 6.16
N LEU A 47 11.99 6.90 5.85
CA LEU A 47 12.49 5.79 6.68
C LEU A 47 14.02 5.69 6.68
N GLY A 48 14.67 6.07 5.57
CA GLY A 48 16.14 6.02 5.46
C GLY A 48 16.87 6.83 6.53
N SER A 49 16.27 7.89 7.05
CA SER A 49 16.81 8.74 8.13
C SER A 49 16.40 8.33 9.54
N THR A 50 15.63 7.25 9.68
CA THR A 50 15.12 6.82 10.99
C THR A 50 16.04 5.80 11.65
N VAL A 51 15.99 5.75 13.00
CA VAL A 51 16.75 4.79 13.85
C VAL A 51 16.48 3.33 13.45
N TRP A 52 15.33 3.05 12.87
CA TRP A 52 14.92 1.71 12.44
C TRP A 52 15.77 1.15 11.29
N ASN A 53 16.30 2.04 10.43
CA ASN A 53 17.16 1.65 9.31
C ASN A 53 18.65 1.90 9.62
N ALA A 54 18.98 2.85 10.49
CA ALA A 54 20.36 3.22 10.80
C ALA A 54 21.01 2.33 11.88
N GLY A 55 20.23 1.53 12.61
CA GLY A 55 20.67 0.78 13.78
C GLY A 55 21.45 -0.51 13.52
N GLY A 56 21.64 -0.92 12.26
CA GLY A 56 22.41 -2.13 11.90
C GLY A 56 21.88 -3.47 12.44
N CYS A 57 20.76 -3.46 13.16
CA CYS A 57 20.15 -4.65 13.69
C CYS A 57 19.26 -5.31 12.62
N MET A 58 19.35 -6.63 12.48
CA MET A 58 18.39 -7.42 11.71
C MET A 58 17.04 -7.36 12.44
N SER A 59 16.20 -6.42 12.01
CA SER A 59 14.87 -6.24 12.58
C SER A 59 13.85 -6.97 11.71
N TRP A 60 12.89 -7.64 12.34
CA TRP A 60 11.76 -8.27 11.64
C TRP A 60 10.88 -7.28 10.85
N TYR A 61 11.10 -5.97 11.06
CA TYR A 61 10.49 -4.90 10.28
C TYR A 61 11.08 -4.77 8.86
N LEU A 62 12.26 -5.32 8.63
CA LEU A 62 12.95 -5.24 7.35
C LEU A 62 12.69 -6.49 6.53
N HIS A 63 12.36 -6.29 5.26
CA HIS A 63 12.20 -7.40 4.33
C HIS A 63 13.56 -8.11 4.14
N PRO A 64 13.62 -9.44 4.35
CA PRO A 64 14.90 -10.15 4.45
C PRO A 64 15.78 -10.08 3.20
N VAL A 65 15.17 -9.96 2.02
CA VAL A 65 15.89 -9.92 0.75
C VAL A 65 16.21 -8.49 0.31
N SER A 66 15.24 -7.57 0.40
CA SER A 66 15.40 -6.19 -0.11
C SER A 66 15.89 -5.19 0.92
N GLY A 67 15.93 -5.56 2.20
CA GLY A 67 16.26 -4.64 3.31
C GLY A 67 15.27 -3.49 3.52
N ARG A 68 14.15 -3.47 2.78
CA ARG A 68 13.16 -2.40 2.85
C ARG A 68 12.28 -2.55 4.08
N ASN A 69 12.02 -1.45 4.77
CA ASN A 69 11.05 -1.42 5.84
C ASN A 69 9.64 -1.28 5.26
N CYS A 70 8.82 -2.32 5.45
CA CYS A 70 7.47 -2.38 4.88
C CYS A 70 6.36 -2.25 5.93
N THR A 71 6.72 -2.13 7.21
CA THR A 71 5.74 -2.28 8.31
C THR A 71 5.60 -1.04 9.19
N VAL A 72 6.55 -0.11 9.13
CA VAL A 72 6.58 1.04 10.05
C VAL A 72 6.20 2.33 9.32
N TRP A 73 5.31 3.11 9.94
CA TRP A 73 5.03 4.48 9.55
C TRP A 73 6.11 5.42 10.11
N PRO A 74 6.81 6.20 9.27
CA PRO A 74 7.96 7.01 9.70
C PRO A 74 7.58 8.35 10.34
N GLY A 75 6.31 8.66 10.46
CA GLY A 75 5.84 9.95 10.94
C GLY A 75 4.95 9.87 12.18
N PHE A 76 4.39 11.01 12.54
CA PHE A 76 3.40 11.09 13.60
C PHE A 76 2.09 10.40 13.20
N THR A 77 1.44 9.73 14.13
CA THR A 77 0.15 9.03 13.90
C THR A 77 -0.96 9.97 13.45
N TRP A 78 -1.00 11.19 13.95
CA TRP A 78 -1.99 12.18 13.54
C TRP A 78 -1.84 12.58 12.06
N ARG A 79 -0.62 12.60 11.52
CA ARG A 79 -0.37 12.82 10.08
C ARG A 79 -0.91 11.68 9.24
N PHE A 80 -0.73 10.44 9.72
CA PHE A 80 -1.30 9.27 9.07
C PHE A 80 -2.83 9.37 9.03
N ARG A 81 -3.45 9.71 10.16
CA ARG A 81 -4.91 9.91 10.23
C ARG A 81 -5.40 11.00 9.28
N MET A 82 -4.70 12.12 9.19
CA MET A 82 -5.06 13.16 8.22
C MET A 82 -4.98 12.67 6.77
N LEU A 83 -3.94 11.89 6.45
CA LEU A 83 -3.74 11.32 5.11
C LEU A 83 -4.82 10.30 4.75
N THR A 84 -5.28 9.51 5.71
CA THR A 84 -6.26 8.44 5.53
C THR A 84 -7.69 8.85 5.84
N ARG A 85 -7.92 10.10 6.22
CA ARG A 85 -9.23 10.62 6.60
C ARG A 85 -10.26 10.54 5.49
N HIS A 86 -9.83 10.75 4.26
CA HIS A 86 -10.68 10.69 3.08
C HIS A 86 -10.07 9.72 2.08
N PHE A 87 -10.93 8.91 1.47
CA PHE A 87 -10.52 8.04 0.39
C PHE A 87 -10.15 8.87 -0.85
N ASP A 88 -8.93 8.70 -1.35
CA ASP A 88 -8.45 9.38 -2.55
C ASP A 88 -8.78 8.58 -3.79
N SER A 89 -9.95 8.82 -4.37
CA SER A 89 -10.41 8.15 -5.59
C SER A 89 -9.51 8.41 -6.80
N ALA A 90 -8.80 9.54 -6.83
CA ALA A 90 -7.91 9.87 -7.95
C ALA A 90 -6.70 8.93 -8.04
N ALA A 91 -6.31 8.29 -6.94
CA ALA A 91 -5.20 7.34 -6.88
C ALA A 91 -5.56 5.92 -7.34
N TYR A 92 -6.82 5.69 -7.74
CA TYR A 92 -7.32 4.35 -8.08
C TYR A 92 -7.93 4.29 -9.47
N HIS A 93 -7.85 3.11 -10.08
CA HIS A 93 -8.65 2.71 -11.22
C HIS A 93 -9.89 1.99 -10.73
N PHE A 94 -11.01 2.25 -11.37
CA PHE A 94 -12.29 1.61 -11.07
C PHE A 94 -12.74 0.76 -12.25
N SER A 95 -13.24 -0.45 -12.01
CA SER A 95 -13.87 -1.27 -13.05
C SER A 95 -15.33 -1.55 -12.72
N ARG A 96 -16.16 -1.64 -13.79
CA ARG A 96 -17.55 -2.06 -13.72
C ARG A 96 -17.68 -3.51 -14.18
N LYS A 97 -18.74 -4.19 -13.73
CA LYS A 97 -19.06 -5.55 -14.14
C LYS A 97 -19.18 -5.61 -15.67
N GLY A 98 -18.33 -6.37 -16.34
CA GLY A 98 -18.29 -6.50 -17.81
C GLY A 98 -17.12 -5.80 -18.52
N ALA A 99 -16.34 -4.98 -17.84
CA ALA A 99 -15.09 -4.47 -18.39
C ALA A 99 -13.97 -5.48 -18.11
N VAL A 100 -13.59 -6.25 -19.12
CA VAL A 100 -12.39 -7.10 -19.07
C VAL A 100 -11.19 -6.17 -19.06
N HIS A 101 -10.44 -6.15 -17.99
CA HIS A 101 -9.19 -5.40 -17.90
C HIS A 101 -8.12 -6.12 -18.73
N PRO A 102 -7.60 -5.50 -19.81
CA PRO A 102 -6.55 -6.12 -20.61
C PRO A 102 -5.18 -5.77 -20.02
N ALA A 103 -4.82 -6.33 -18.90
CA ALA A 103 -3.41 -6.37 -18.51
C ALA A 103 -3.26 -6.96 -17.11
N GLN A 104 -2.90 -8.17 -17.04
CA GLN A 104 -2.00 -8.77 -16.04
C GLN A 104 -2.05 -10.30 -16.06
N SER A 105 -2.34 -10.89 -17.22
CA SER A 105 -2.26 -12.36 -17.31
C SER A 105 -0.84 -12.90 -17.53
N ASN A 106 0.19 -12.04 -17.62
CA ASN A 106 1.54 -12.51 -18.00
C ASN A 106 2.66 -12.25 -16.99
N ALA A 107 2.40 -11.69 -15.81
CA ALA A 107 3.46 -11.41 -14.84
C ALA A 107 3.55 -12.41 -13.67
N LEU A 108 2.59 -13.30 -13.51
CA LEU A 108 2.54 -14.22 -12.36
C LEU A 108 2.86 -15.67 -12.69
N VAL A 109 3.14 -15.99 -13.97
CA VAL A 109 3.42 -17.38 -14.41
C VAL A 109 4.92 -17.66 -14.59
N LEU A 110 5.79 -16.63 -14.59
CA LEU A 110 7.21 -16.83 -14.89
C LEU A 110 8.12 -16.98 -13.66
N ASP A 111 7.65 -16.71 -12.44
CA ASP A 111 8.50 -16.81 -11.24
C ASP A 111 8.44 -18.13 -10.48
N VAL A 112 7.67 -19.11 -10.95
CA VAL A 112 7.56 -20.41 -10.26
C VAL A 112 8.41 -21.51 -10.92
N GLN A 113 8.96 -21.28 -12.11
CA GLN A 113 9.71 -22.31 -12.84
C GLN A 113 11.24 -22.25 -12.71
N GLU A 114 11.81 -21.23 -12.07
CA GLU A 114 13.27 -21.19 -11.84
C GLU A 114 13.72 -21.62 -10.43
N ALA A 115 12.81 -22.09 -9.58
CA ALA A 115 13.16 -22.55 -8.23
C ALA A 115 13.35 -24.06 -8.10
N THR A 116 13.39 -24.81 -9.23
CA THR A 116 13.60 -26.27 -9.22
C THR A 116 14.58 -26.70 -10.33
N ALA A 117 15.78 -26.15 -10.24
CA ALA A 117 16.92 -26.73 -10.96
C ALA A 117 18.19 -26.56 -10.12
#